data_6811f39c0b20050a092dca3c1b1e3c04
#
_entry.id   6811f39c0b20050a092dca3c1b1e3c04
#
_cell.length_a   1.000
_cell.length_b   1.000
_cell.length_c   1.000
_cell.angle_alpha   90.00
_cell.angle_beta   90.00
_cell.angle_gamma   90.00
#
_symmetry.space_group_name_H-M   'P 1'
#
loop_
_entity.id
_entity.type
_entity.pdbx_description
1 polymer ?
#
loop_
_entity_poly.entity_id
_entity_poly.type
_entity_poly.pdbx_seq_one_letter_code
_entity_poly.pdbx_strand_id
1 'polypeptide(L)'
;MKKGLLILLCLPIIGFGQNVNIPDSNFKTYLVGEPLINTNGDTEIQISEANTFNGTIWCENMNITDLTGIEYFINLTSLYCPNNQIATLNTSQNISLTWLSCYDNQLTSLNLNGAIALEGLYAWNNQLANLDVSQNTSLISLVCNNNQLTSLNLSQISCALQINESDFSENPNLNCIEVTDLSCWQNHIGLIDTTYQYYSTNCNTTAIEEHTTNKKLLKVTDLLGRETKGTKNE
;
A
#
# COMPACT_ATOMS: atom_id res chain seq x y z
N MET A 1 -43.51 46.45 41.95
CA MET A 1 -42.53 46.14 40.90
C MET A 1 -42.18 44.63 40.96
N LYS A 2 -42.73 43.82 40.04
CA LYS A 2 -42.48 42.36 40.01
C LYS A 2 -41.20 42.16 39.18
N LYS A 3 -40.14 41.64 39.81
CA LYS A 3 -38.90 41.21 39.11
C LYS A 3 -39.18 39.90 38.42
N GLY A 4 -39.27 39.94 37.10
CA GLY A 4 -39.34 38.72 36.28
C GLY A 4 -37.98 38.04 36.30
N LEU A 5 -37.94 36.79 36.79
CA LEU A 5 -36.76 35.91 36.73
C LEU A 5 -36.67 35.38 35.28
N LEU A 6 -35.71 35.83 34.52
CA LEU A 6 -35.39 35.31 33.19
C LEU A 6 -34.60 34.00 33.41
N ILE A 7 -35.28 32.87 33.34
CA ILE A 7 -34.63 31.55 33.31
C ILE A 7 -34.05 31.38 31.89
N LEU A 8 -32.74 31.61 31.76
CA LEU A 8 -32.00 31.26 30.54
C LEU A 8 -31.90 29.73 30.50
N LEU A 9 -32.78 29.09 29.73
CA LEU A 9 -32.64 27.67 29.40
C LEU A 9 -31.35 27.51 28.56
N CYS A 10 -30.26 27.11 29.22
CA CYS A 10 -29.13 26.55 28.51
C CYS A 10 -29.56 25.20 27.91
N LEU A 11 -30.12 25.23 26.70
CA LEU A 11 -30.22 24.02 25.90
C LEU A 11 -28.79 23.52 25.72
N PRO A 12 -28.47 22.24 25.98
CA PRO A 12 -27.19 21.69 25.59
C PRO A 12 -27.07 21.94 24.09
N ILE A 13 -26.11 22.72 23.68
CA ILE A 13 -25.67 22.75 22.28
C ILE A 13 -25.11 21.35 22.07
N ILE A 14 -25.95 20.46 21.54
CA ILE A 14 -25.49 19.21 20.97
C ILE A 14 -24.66 19.69 19.77
N GLY A 15 -23.37 19.78 19.99
CA GLY A 15 -22.42 20.01 18.91
C GLY A 15 -22.55 18.78 18.01
N PHE A 16 -23.29 18.93 16.91
CA PHE A 16 -23.24 17.94 15.85
C PHE A 16 -21.76 17.88 15.43
N GLY A 17 -21.11 16.77 15.69
CA GLY A 17 -19.75 16.55 15.22
C GLY A 17 -19.72 16.76 13.71
N GLN A 18 -18.65 17.33 13.19
CA GLN A 18 -18.49 17.46 11.75
C GLN A 18 -18.50 16.07 11.12
N ASN A 19 -19.33 15.87 10.10
CA ASN A 19 -19.45 14.59 9.40
C ASN A 19 -18.25 14.37 8.47
N VAL A 20 -17.82 13.14 8.37
CA VAL A 20 -16.88 12.68 7.35
C VAL A 20 -17.57 12.71 5.98
N ASN A 21 -16.91 13.28 4.98
CA ASN A 21 -17.39 13.20 3.61
C ASN A 21 -17.07 11.81 3.03
N ILE A 22 -18.11 11.00 2.79
CA ILE A 22 -18.00 9.66 2.22
C ILE A 22 -18.89 9.61 0.97
N PRO A 23 -18.32 9.86 -0.23
CA PRO A 23 -19.10 9.97 -1.46
C PRO A 23 -19.59 8.62 -2.00
N ASP A 24 -18.85 7.53 -1.76
CA ASP A 24 -19.26 6.20 -2.19
C ASP A 24 -20.39 5.65 -1.28
N SER A 25 -21.54 5.37 -1.87
CA SER A 25 -22.73 4.96 -1.12
C SER A 25 -22.59 3.55 -0.51
N ASN A 26 -21.80 2.67 -1.14
CA ASN A 26 -21.59 1.32 -0.63
C ASN A 26 -20.65 1.36 0.58
N PHE A 27 -19.57 2.15 0.47
CA PHE A 27 -18.65 2.37 1.59
C PHE A 27 -19.35 3.06 2.76
N LYS A 28 -20.15 4.10 2.49
CA LYS A 28 -20.96 4.78 3.51
C LYS A 28 -21.92 3.82 4.19
N THR A 29 -22.64 3.01 3.41
CA THR A 29 -23.61 2.04 3.95
C THR A 29 -22.93 1.02 4.86
N TYR A 30 -21.75 0.54 4.47
CA TYR A 30 -20.95 -0.35 5.30
C TYR A 30 -20.58 0.33 6.63
N LEU A 31 -19.97 1.52 6.60
CA LEU A 31 -19.52 2.21 7.81
C LEU A 31 -20.65 2.55 8.76
N VAL A 32 -21.79 3.03 8.22
CA VAL A 32 -22.99 3.35 9.03
C VAL A 32 -23.61 2.09 9.63
N GLY A 33 -23.50 0.95 8.94
CA GLY A 33 -23.98 -0.35 9.43
C GLY A 33 -23.16 -0.98 10.54
N GLU A 34 -21.93 -0.47 10.79
CA GLU A 34 -21.00 -1.03 11.78
C GLU A 34 -21.13 -0.32 13.14
N PRO A 35 -21.73 -0.95 14.18
CA PRO A 35 -21.98 -0.28 15.46
C PRO A 35 -20.73 0.12 16.23
N LEU A 36 -19.58 -0.46 15.91
CA LEU A 36 -18.29 -0.08 16.50
C LEU A 36 -17.71 1.18 15.87
N ILE A 37 -18.18 1.57 14.67
CA ILE A 37 -17.81 2.79 13.95
C ILE A 37 -18.88 3.86 14.20
N ASN A 38 -20.12 3.58 13.79
CA ASN A 38 -21.28 4.45 14.00
C ASN A 38 -21.83 4.24 15.42
N THR A 39 -21.23 4.87 16.38
CA THR A 39 -21.51 4.63 17.81
C THR A 39 -22.78 5.31 18.31
N ASN A 40 -23.23 6.35 17.62
CA ASN A 40 -24.47 7.06 17.94
C ASN A 40 -25.69 6.51 17.17
N GLY A 41 -25.47 5.65 16.16
CA GLY A 41 -26.51 4.96 15.40
C GLY A 41 -27.31 5.87 14.46
N ASP A 42 -26.75 7.00 14.05
CA ASP A 42 -27.38 7.89 13.06
C ASP A 42 -27.04 7.46 11.60
N THR A 43 -27.27 8.31 10.61
CA THR A 43 -27.06 8.00 9.19
C THR A 43 -25.73 8.55 8.64
N GLU A 44 -24.89 9.09 9.52
CA GLU A 44 -23.62 9.71 9.16
C GLU A 44 -22.48 9.15 10.03
N ILE A 45 -21.26 9.33 9.58
CA ILE A 45 -20.07 9.07 10.39
C ILE A 45 -19.47 10.42 10.78
N GLN A 46 -19.34 10.68 12.08
CA GLN A 46 -18.70 11.89 12.56
C GLN A 46 -17.17 11.71 12.60
N ILE A 47 -16.44 12.82 12.43
CA ILE A 47 -14.98 12.81 12.53
C ILE A 47 -14.52 12.24 13.89
N SER A 48 -15.26 12.50 14.97
CA SER A 48 -14.95 11.97 16.30
C SER A 48 -15.07 10.44 16.35
N GLU A 49 -16.03 9.85 15.66
CA GLU A 49 -16.20 8.39 15.56
C GLU A 49 -15.08 7.77 14.76
N ALA A 50 -14.81 8.30 13.55
CA ALA A 50 -13.73 7.84 12.70
C ALA A 50 -12.37 7.91 13.41
N ASN A 51 -12.07 9.04 14.07
CA ASN A 51 -10.79 9.24 14.77
C ASN A 51 -10.61 8.33 16.00
N THR A 52 -11.69 7.88 16.64
CA THR A 52 -11.59 7.00 17.82
C THR A 52 -11.58 5.53 17.45
N PHE A 53 -12.00 5.17 16.24
CA PHE A 53 -12.02 3.79 15.80
C PHE A 53 -10.60 3.25 15.61
N ASN A 54 -10.25 2.18 16.33
CA ASN A 54 -8.92 1.55 16.33
C ASN A 54 -8.95 0.07 15.93
N GLY A 55 -9.98 -0.33 15.18
CA GLY A 55 -10.20 -1.72 14.78
C GLY A 55 -9.79 -2.00 13.33
N THR A 56 -10.54 -2.93 12.75
CA THR A 56 -10.41 -3.37 11.36
C THR A 56 -11.63 -2.92 10.56
N ILE A 57 -11.41 -2.32 9.39
CA ILE A 57 -12.44 -2.12 8.37
C ILE A 57 -12.35 -3.29 7.39
N TRP A 58 -13.47 -4.01 7.21
CA TRP A 58 -13.56 -5.18 6.33
C TRP A 58 -14.66 -4.98 5.30
N CYS A 59 -14.31 -4.32 4.19
CA CYS A 59 -15.24 -3.95 3.13
C CYS A 59 -14.96 -4.66 1.79
N GLU A 60 -14.74 -5.97 1.88
CA GLU A 60 -14.49 -6.83 0.73
C GLU A 60 -15.75 -7.04 -0.12
N ASN A 61 -15.59 -7.08 -1.47
CA ASN A 61 -16.62 -7.49 -2.43
C ASN A 61 -17.93 -6.67 -2.34
N MET A 62 -17.81 -5.36 -2.14
CA MET A 62 -18.94 -4.44 -1.93
C MET A 62 -19.18 -3.49 -3.10
N ASN A 63 -18.51 -3.69 -4.25
CA ASN A 63 -18.57 -2.78 -5.41
C ASN A 63 -18.22 -1.33 -5.05
N ILE A 64 -17.30 -1.12 -4.11
CA ILE A 64 -16.81 0.20 -3.71
C ILE A 64 -15.88 0.72 -4.81
N THR A 65 -16.06 1.99 -5.16
CA THR A 65 -15.22 2.67 -6.17
C THR A 65 -14.32 3.73 -5.55
N ASP A 66 -14.66 4.24 -4.37
CA ASP A 66 -13.96 5.33 -3.69
C ASP A 66 -13.99 5.14 -2.17
N LEU A 67 -12.82 5.17 -1.55
CA LEU A 67 -12.66 5.10 -0.10
C LEU A 67 -12.41 6.48 0.53
N THR A 68 -12.76 7.58 -0.15
CA THR A 68 -12.70 8.93 0.45
C THR A 68 -13.46 8.94 1.78
N GLY A 69 -12.83 9.49 2.81
CA GLY A 69 -13.27 9.43 4.19
C GLY A 69 -12.41 8.51 5.05
N ILE A 70 -11.67 7.56 4.43
CA ILE A 70 -10.76 6.64 5.16
C ILE A 70 -9.65 7.42 5.88
N GLU A 71 -9.26 8.59 5.38
CA GLU A 71 -8.22 9.44 5.95
C GLU A 71 -8.53 9.95 7.36
N TYR A 72 -9.81 9.93 7.76
CA TYR A 72 -10.23 10.30 9.12
C TYR A 72 -10.06 9.16 10.13
N PHE A 73 -9.86 7.94 9.68
CA PHE A 73 -9.63 6.76 10.54
C PHE A 73 -8.16 6.64 10.94
N ILE A 74 -7.64 7.66 11.64
CA ILE A 74 -6.20 7.79 11.95
C ILE A 74 -5.65 6.66 12.84
N ASN A 75 -6.51 6.02 13.64
CA ASN A 75 -6.17 4.92 14.53
C ASN A 75 -6.53 3.53 13.95
N LEU A 76 -6.97 3.48 12.68
CA LEU A 76 -7.26 2.23 12.00
C LEU A 76 -6.03 1.33 11.98
N THR A 77 -6.18 0.07 12.43
CA THR A 77 -5.09 -0.90 12.46
C THR A 77 -5.03 -1.79 11.24
N SER A 78 -6.18 -2.09 10.64
CA SER A 78 -6.22 -2.94 9.44
C SER A 78 -7.32 -2.51 8.48
N LEU A 79 -7.00 -2.50 7.18
CA LEU A 79 -7.93 -2.22 6.10
C LEU A 79 -7.95 -3.39 5.12
N TYR A 80 -9.10 -4.04 5.01
CA TYR A 80 -9.36 -5.11 4.03
C TYR A 80 -10.45 -4.64 3.06
N CYS A 81 -10.05 -4.30 1.84
CA CYS A 81 -10.94 -3.82 0.78
C CYS A 81 -10.74 -4.55 -0.56
N PRO A 82 -10.42 -5.86 -0.57
CA PRO A 82 -10.21 -6.57 -1.82
C PRO A 82 -11.51 -6.76 -2.61
N ASN A 83 -11.38 -7.17 -3.89
CA ASN A 83 -12.52 -7.46 -4.76
C ASN A 83 -13.52 -6.29 -4.87
N ASN A 84 -12.99 -5.08 -5.13
CA ASN A 84 -13.76 -3.86 -5.35
C ASN A 84 -13.38 -3.21 -6.69
N GLN A 85 -13.74 -1.95 -6.90
CA GLN A 85 -13.46 -1.21 -8.14
C GLN A 85 -12.68 0.08 -7.85
N ILE A 86 -11.84 0.06 -6.81
CA ILE A 86 -11.09 1.22 -6.31
C ILE A 86 -9.98 1.54 -7.30
N ALA A 87 -9.95 2.78 -7.81
CA ALA A 87 -8.94 3.23 -8.76
C ALA A 87 -7.75 3.94 -8.10
N THR A 88 -7.98 4.55 -6.95
CA THR A 88 -6.93 5.23 -6.16
C THR A 88 -7.16 5.02 -4.68
N LEU A 89 -6.08 4.85 -3.91
CA LEU A 89 -6.16 4.71 -2.46
C LEU A 89 -5.06 5.54 -1.79
N ASN A 90 -5.46 6.37 -0.83
CA ASN A 90 -4.55 7.19 -0.06
C ASN A 90 -4.69 6.85 1.44
N THR A 91 -3.67 6.20 1.99
CA THR A 91 -3.58 5.84 3.42
C THR A 91 -2.59 6.71 4.19
N SER A 92 -2.20 7.86 3.65
CA SER A 92 -1.17 8.73 4.26
C SER A 92 -1.54 9.30 5.63
N GLN A 93 -2.81 9.26 6.03
CA GLN A 93 -3.26 9.69 7.35
C GLN A 93 -3.50 8.53 8.31
N ASN A 94 -3.49 7.29 7.83
CA ASN A 94 -3.74 6.10 8.65
C ASN A 94 -2.45 5.62 9.32
N ILE A 95 -1.93 6.42 10.24
CA ILE A 95 -0.60 6.27 10.84
C ILE A 95 -0.43 5.01 11.69
N SER A 96 -1.54 4.43 12.15
CA SER A 96 -1.57 3.20 12.96
C SER A 96 -1.78 1.94 12.10
N LEU A 97 -1.88 2.08 10.77
CA LEU A 97 -2.18 0.96 9.87
C LEU A 97 -1.03 -0.02 9.82
N THR A 98 -1.29 -1.27 10.23
CA THR A 98 -0.33 -2.38 10.21
C THR A 98 -0.58 -3.35 9.06
N TRP A 99 -1.85 -3.51 8.63
CA TRP A 99 -2.22 -4.41 7.54
C TRP A 99 -3.11 -3.72 6.51
N LEU A 100 -2.69 -3.78 5.25
CA LEU A 100 -3.46 -3.28 4.11
C LEU A 100 -3.63 -4.39 3.07
N SER A 101 -4.89 -4.75 2.80
CA SER A 101 -5.26 -5.68 1.74
C SER A 101 -6.20 -4.98 0.76
N CYS A 102 -5.69 -4.71 -0.44
CA CYS A 102 -6.40 -4.02 -1.51
C CYS A 102 -6.25 -4.71 -2.87
N TYR A 103 -6.01 -6.02 -2.85
CA TYR A 103 -5.87 -6.84 -4.06
C TYR A 103 -7.20 -6.94 -4.84
N ASP A 104 -7.14 -7.37 -6.10
CA ASP A 104 -8.30 -7.48 -6.99
C ASP A 104 -9.11 -6.17 -7.04
N ASN A 105 -8.42 -5.08 -7.38
CA ASN A 105 -8.99 -3.76 -7.60
C ASN A 105 -8.51 -3.18 -8.95
N GLN A 106 -8.73 -1.90 -9.17
CA GLN A 106 -8.31 -1.19 -10.38
C GLN A 106 -7.27 -0.09 -10.05
N LEU A 107 -6.47 -0.29 -8.98
CA LEU A 107 -5.56 0.72 -8.47
C LEU A 107 -4.49 1.10 -9.50
N THR A 108 -4.48 2.36 -9.89
CA THR A 108 -3.41 3.00 -10.66
C THR A 108 -2.48 3.83 -9.76
N SER A 109 -2.94 4.15 -8.54
CA SER A 109 -2.18 4.90 -7.53
C SER A 109 -2.49 4.41 -6.12
N LEU A 110 -1.44 4.20 -5.34
CA LEU A 110 -1.49 3.81 -3.93
C LEU A 110 -0.49 4.68 -3.15
N ASN A 111 -0.97 5.51 -2.22
CA ASN A 111 -0.14 6.36 -1.38
C ASN A 111 -0.05 5.77 0.04
N LEU A 112 1.15 5.38 0.44
CA LEU A 112 1.46 4.74 1.72
C LEU A 112 2.31 5.62 2.65
N ASN A 113 2.63 6.86 2.27
CA ASN A 113 3.66 7.68 2.94
C ASN A 113 3.46 7.89 4.44
N GLY A 114 2.23 7.84 4.96
CA GLY A 114 1.95 8.00 6.39
C GLY A 114 1.72 6.68 7.13
N ALA A 115 1.53 5.57 6.42
CA ALA A 115 1.32 4.25 7.01
C ALA A 115 2.66 3.63 7.46
N ILE A 116 3.39 4.34 8.33
CA ILE A 116 4.77 3.96 8.74
C ILE A 116 4.85 2.69 9.59
N ALA A 117 3.72 2.29 10.19
CA ALA A 117 3.62 1.06 10.98
C ALA A 117 3.27 -0.17 10.13
N LEU A 118 3.20 -0.04 8.79
CA LEU A 118 2.72 -1.11 7.92
C LEU A 118 3.65 -2.31 7.94
N GLU A 119 3.12 -3.47 8.32
CA GLU A 119 3.79 -4.76 8.38
C GLU A 119 3.43 -5.64 7.18
N GLY A 120 2.17 -5.56 6.71
CA GLY A 120 1.69 -6.35 5.58
C GLY A 120 0.99 -5.50 4.53
N LEU A 121 1.41 -5.67 3.25
CA LEU A 121 0.78 -5.07 2.08
C LEU A 121 0.43 -6.14 1.06
N TYR A 122 -0.86 -6.26 0.74
CA TYR A 122 -1.41 -7.15 -0.27
C TYR A 122 -2.11 -6.32 -1.35
N ALA A 123 -1.39 -6.03 -2.44
CA ALA A 123 -1.82 -5.16 -3.53
C ALA A 123 -1.74 -5.83 -4.92
N TRP A 124 -1.74 -7.18 -4.95
CA TRP A 124 -1.69 -7.95 -6.19
C TRP A 124 -2.98 -7.77 -7.03
N ASN A 125 -2.91 -8.10 -8.33
CA ASN A 125 -4.02 -7.91 -9.29
C ASN A 125 -4.55 -6.46 -9.27
N ASN A 126 -3.68 -5.52 -9.64
CA ASN A 126 -4.00 -4.11 -9.80
C ASN A 126 -3.34 -3.54 -11.08
N GLN A 127 -3.32 -2.23 -11.25
CA GLN A 127 -2.75 -1.54 -12.40
C GLN A 127 -1.64 -0.56 -11.99
N LEU A 128 -0.94 -0.85 -10.89
CA LEU A 128 0.09 0.02 -10.34
C LEU A 128 1.32 0.05 -11.26
N ALA A 129 1.65 1.22 -11.79
CA ALA A 129 2.89 1.45 -12.52
C ALA A 129 4.07 1.81 -11.59
N ASN A 130 3.77 2.34 -10.41
CA ASN A 130 4.73 2.70 -9.36
C ASN A 130 4.19 2.30 -8.00
N LEU A 131 5.09 1.86 -7.12
CA LEU A 131 4.80 1.56 -5.72
C LEU A 131 5.98 2.04 -4.88
N ASP A 132 5.74 3.06 -4.05
CA ASP A 132 6.74 3.58 -3.12
C ASP A 132 6.46 3.03 -1.71
N VAL A 133 7.38 2.20 -1.23
CA VAL A 133 7.37 1.61 0.12
C VAL A 133 8.53 2.11 0.98
N SER A 134 9.22 3.17 0.56
CA SER A 134 10.45 3.66 1.21
C SER A 134 10.24 4.10 2.67
N GLN A 135 9.02 4.47 3.05
CA GLN A 135 8.67 4.86 4.42
C GLN A 135 8.14 3.69 5.26
N ASN A 136 7.83 2.55 4.65
CA ASN A 136 7.18 1.41 5.30
C ASN A 136 8.22 0.39 5.78
N THR A 137 9.19 0.85 6.57
CA THR A 137 10.38 0.06 6.97
C THR A 137 10.08 -1.13 7.87
N SER A 138 8.85 -1.22 8.39
CA SER A 138 8.35 -2.34 9.20
C SER A 138 7.78 -3.49 8.37
N LEU A 139 7.75 -3.38 7.02
CA LEU A 139 7.18 -4.42 6.16
C LEU A 139 7.90 -5.76 6.35
N ILE A 140 7.10 -6.79 6.59
CA ILE A 140 7.50 -8.20 6.67
C ILE A 140 6.80 -9.06 5.61
N SER A 141 5.72 -8.55 5.01
CA SER A 141 5.00 -9.19 3.91
C SER A 141 4.64 -8.16 2.84
N LEU A 142 5.03 -8.42 1.59
CA LEU A 142 4.75 -7.54 0.45
C LEU A 142 4.35 -8.39 -0.76
N VAL A 143 3.09 -8.32 -1.13
CA VAL A 143 2.54 -9.02 -2.30
C VAL A 143 2.02 -7.98 -3.29
N CYS A 144 2.76 -7.77 -4.37
CA CYS A 144 2.42 -6.80 -5.42
C CYS A 144 2.56 -7.40 -6.84
N ASN A 145 2.48 -8.72 -6.93
CA ASN A 145 2.46 -9.43 -8.21
C ASN A 145 1.25 -9.05 -9.07
N ASN A 146 1.32 -9.33 -10.34
CA ASN A 146 0.28 -9.01 -11.32
C ASN A 146 -0.13 -7.52 -11.26
N ASN A 147 0.85 -6.67 -11.55
CA ASN A 147 0.72 -5.22 -11.66
C ASN A 147 1.50 -4.74 -12.92
N GLN A 148 1.71 -3.44 -13.05
CA GLN A 148 2.43 -2.83 -14.16
C GLN A 148 3.69 -2.08 -13.69
N LEU A 149 4.29 -2.54 -12.57
CA LEU A 149 5.44 -1.87 -11.97
C LEU A 149 6.61 -1.78 -12.96
N THR A 150 7.23 -0.62 -13.03
CA THR A 150 8.43 -0.37 -13.82
C THR A 150 9.69 -0.28 -12.96
N SER A 151 9.52 -0.04 -11.67
CA SER A 151 10.58 -0.02 -10.67
C SER A 151 10.03 -0.46 -9.32
N LEU A 152 10.87 -1.09 -8.51
CA LEU A 152 10.59 -1.41 -7.11
C LEU A 152 11.88 -1.20 -6.30
N ASN A 153 11.81 -0.29 -5.33
CA ASN A 153 12.95 0.00 -4.45
C ASN A 153 12.65 -0.52 -3.04
N LEU A 154 13.39 -1.55 -2.64
CA LEU A 154 13.33 -2.19 -1.32
C LEU A 154 14.56 -1.87 -0.48
N SER A 155 15.36 -0.85 -0.83
CA SER A 155 16.60 -0.52 -0.13
C SER A 155 16.39 -0.09 1.33
N GLN A 156 15.20 0.34 1.70
CA GLN A 156 14.83 0.68 3.08
C GLN A 156 14.12 -0.47 3.80
N ILE A 157 13.78 -1.54 3.08
CA ILE A 157 13.07 -2.69 3.63
C ILE A 157 14.07 -3.71 4.15
N SER A 158 13.83 -4.22 5.35
CA SER A 158 14.61 -5.32 5.89
C SER A 158 14.43 -6.58 5.04
N CYS A 159 15.49 -7.32 4.81
CA CYS A 159 15.41 -8.64 4.18
C CYS A 159 14.74 -9.72 5.08
N ALA A 160 14.15 -9.31 6.20
CA ALA A 160 13.26 -10.17 7.01
C ALA A 160 11.89 -10.38 6.36
N LEU A 161 11.66 -9.89 5.12
CA LEU A 161 10.45 -10.23 4.35
C LEU A 161 10.23 -11.75 4.34
N GLN A 162 9.00 -12.14 4.69
CA GLN A 162 8.64 -13.56 4.73
C GLN A 162 8.51 -14.10 3.30
N ILE A 163 9.38 -15.04 2.93
CA ILE A 163 9.45 -15.62 1.59
C ILE A 163 8.12 -16.23 1.16
N ASN A 164 7.40 -16.85 2.08
CA ASN A 164 6.12 -17.50 1.78
C ASN A 164 4.93 -16.55 1.71
N GLU A 165 5.13 -15.29 2.07
CA GLU A 165 4.07 -14.27 2.15
C GLU A 165 4.41 -13.01 1.33
N SER A 166 5.37 -13.11 0.42
CA SER A 166 5.76 -12.01 -0.47
C SER A 166 5.82 -12.50 -1.91
N ASP A 167 5.49 -11.62 -2.86
CA ASP A 167 5.53 -11.93 -4.29
C ASP A 167 5.59 -10.63 -5.11
N PHE A 168 6.56 -10.52 -6.01
CA PHE A 168 6.78 -9.39 -6.93
C PHE A 168 6.68 -9.79 -8.40
N SER A 169 6.38 -11.07 -8.67
CA SER A 169 6.28 -11.63 -10.00
C SER A 169 5.17 -10.99 -10.84
N GLU A 170 5.05 -11.37 -12.10
CA GLU A 170 3.99 -10.90 -12.99
C GLU A 170 3.91 -9.36 -13.11
N ASN A 171 5.06 -8.69 -13.09
CA ASN A 171 5.24 -7.29 -13.42
C ASN A 171 6.13 -7.19 -14.66
N PRO A 172 5.58 -7.25 -15.87
CA PRO A 172 6.36 -7.50 -17.09
C PRO A 172 7.37 -6.39 -17.45
N ASN A 173 7.20 -5.20 -16.88
CA ASN A 173 8.10 -4.06 -17.08
C ASN A 173 9.10 -3.87 -15.93
N LEU A 174 9.02 -4.67 -14.87
CA LEU A 174 9.89 -4.61 -13.72
C LEU A 174 11.09 -5.55 -13.93
N ASN A 175 12.22 -5.00 -14.37
CA ASN A 175 13.41 -5.80 -14.62
C ASN A 175 14.34 -5.84 -13.39
N CYS A 176 14.48 -4.72 -12.70
CA CYS A 176 15.41 -4.54 -11.59
C CYS A 176 14.68 -4.16 -10.31
N ILE A 177 14.96 -4.88 -9.22
CA ILE A 177 14.48 -4.59 -7.88
C ILE A 177 15.68 -4.11 -7.06
N GLU A 178 15.62 -2.85 -6.60
CA GLU A 178 16.70 -2.24 -5.85
C GLU A 178 16.66 -2.69 -4.39
N VAL A 179 17.82 -3.17 -3.90
CA VAL A 179 17.98 -3.68 -2.53
C VAL A 179 19.29 -3.17 -1.93
N THR A 180 19.41 -3.18 -0.60
CA THR A 180 20.64 -2.71 0.07
C THR A 180 21.76 -3.77 0.05
N ASP A 181 21.42 -5.04 0.23
CA ASP A 181 22.39 -6.14 0.37
C ASP A 181 21.96 -7.36 -0.43
N LEU A 182 22.64 -7.62 -1.53
CA LEU A 182 22.36 -8.76 -2.39
C LEU A 182 22.52 -10.10 -1.68
N SER A 183 23.46 -10.24 -0.74
CA SER A 183 23.70 -11.51 -0.06
C SER A 183 22.49 -11.98 0.74
N CYS A 184 21.75 -11.03 1.27
CA CYS A 184 20.52 -11.26 1.99
C CYS A 184 19.36 -11.66 1.06
N TRP A 185 19.21 -10.96 -0.07
CA TRP A 185 18.10 -11.16 -1.01
C TRP A 185 18.27 -12.35 -1.94
N GLN A 186 19.45 -12.95 -2.03
CA GLN A 186 19.70 -14.17 -2.84
C GLN A 186 18.79 -15.35 -2.48
N ASN A 187 18.30 -15.42 -1.26
CA ASN A 187 17.37 -16.46 -0.82
C ASN A 187 15.92 -16.17 -1.21
N HIS A 188 15.63 -14.98 -1.74
CA HIS A 188 14.29 -14.53 -2.12
C HIS A 188 13.99 -14.70 -3.62
N ILE A 189 14.71 -15.57 -4.32
CA ILE A 189 14.56 -15.80 -5.77
C ILE A 189 13.15 -16.27 -6.13
N GLY A 190 12.44 -16.96 -5.24
CA GLY A 190 11.07 -17.40 -5.46
C GLY A 190 10.03 -16.27 -5.50
N LEU A 191 10.41 -15.04 -5.18
CA LEU A 191 9.52 -13.88 -5.17
C LEU A 191 9.49 -13.11 -6.50
N ILE A 192 10.32 -13.52 -7.47
CA ILE A 192 10.52 -12.82 -8.74
C ILE A 192 10.45 -13.76 -9.93
N ASP A 193 10.14 -13.22 -11.11
CA ASP A 193 10.27 -13.92 -12.38
C ASP A 193 11.74 -13.92 -12.84
N THR A 194 12.47 -14.97 -12.52
CA THR A 194 13.91 -15.08 -12.78
C THR A 194 14.29 -15.06 -14.27
N THR A 195 13.31 -15.07 -15.17
CA THR A 195 13.53 -14.95 -16.62
C THR A 195 13.88 -13.53 -17.05
N TYR A 196 13.39 -12.51 -16.31
CA TYR A 196 13.60 -11.11 -16.65
C TYR A 196 13.82 -10.18 -15.44
N GLN A 197 13.49 -10.62 -14.21
CA GLN A 197 13.68 -9.84 -12.98
C GLN A 197 14.97 -10.25 -12.25
N TYR A 198 15.61 -9.28 -11.62
CA TYR A 198 16.78 -9.51 -10.77
C TYR A 198 16.87 -8.45 -9.65
N TYR A 199 17.59 -8.80 -8.58
CA TYR A 199 17.94 -7.85 -7.53
C TYR A 199 19.27 -7.14 -7.83
N SER A 200 19.35 -5.84 -7.54
CA SER A 200 20.58 -5.03 -7.66
C SER A 200 20.67 -4.00 -6.52
N THR A 201 21.87 -3.63 -6.17
CA THR A 201 22.10 -2.50 -5.25
C THR A 201 22.00 -1.14 -5.94
N ASN A 202 21.89 -1.13 -7.26
CA ASN A 202 21.73 0.08 -8.06
C ASN A 202 21.02 -0.24 -9.38
N CYS A 203 19.74 0.02 -9.46
CA CYS A 203 18.94 -0.17 -10.68
C CYS A 203 19.11 0.97 -11.71
N ASN A 204 19.80 2.06 -11.37
CA ASN A 204 20.02 3.19 -12.28
C ASN A 204 21.27 3.04 -13.14
N THR A 205 22.08 2.00 -12.92
CA THR A 205 23.25 1.76 -13.75
C THR A 205 22.88 0.99 -15.01
N THR A 206 23.27 1.52 -16.16
CA THR A 206 23.25 0.81 -17.45
C THR A 206 24.35 -0.27 -17.55
N ALA A 207 25.09 -0.50 -16.48
CA ALA A 207 26.11 -1.54 -16.38
C ALA A 207 25.45 -2.82 -15.86
N ILE A 208 25.49 -3.88 -16.65
CA ILE A 208 25.17 -5.24 -16.24
C ILE A 208 26.24 -5.65 -15.21
N GLU A 209 25.95 -5.59 -13.92
CA GLU A 209 26.74 -6.31 -12.93
C GLU A 209 26.51 -7.81 -13.17
N GLU A 210 27.59 -8.52 -13.50
CA GLU A 210 27.52 -9.97 -13.73
C GLU A 210 27.06 -10.68 -12.46
N HIS A 211 25.83 -11.16 -12.47
CA HIS A 211 25.39 -12.13 -11.49
C HIS A 211 26.14 -13.44 -11.76
N THR A 212 27.18 -13.70 -11.00
CA THR A 212 27.92 -14.97 -11.02
C THR A 212 27.10 -16.09 -10.36
N THR A 213 25.99 -16.46 -10.99
CA THR A 213 25.56 -17.85 -10.89
C THR A 213 26.36 -18.66 -11.90
N ASN A 214 26.81 -19.86 -11.57
CA ASN A 214 27.63 -20.79 -12.36
C ASN A 214 27.10 -21.11 -13.78
N LYS A 215 26.51 -20.16 -14.48
CA LYS A 215 26.09 -20.22 -15.88
C LYS A 215 27.05 -19.42 -16.73
N LYS A 216 27.71 -20.13 -17.65
CA LYS A 216 28.60 -19.61 -18.66
C LYS A 216 28.03 -18.35 -19.30
N LEU A 217 28.77 -17.25 -19.20
CA LEU A 217 28.43 -15.97 -19.86
C LEU A 217 28.09 -16.22 -21.32
N LEU A 218 26.83 -15.99 -21.72
CA LEU A 218 26.40 -16.32 -23.07
C LEU A 218 26.70 -15.19 -24.06
N LYS A 219 26.59 -13.92 -23.65
CA LYS A 219 26.85 -12.78 -24.53
C LYS A 219 26.74 -11.45 -23.78
N VAL A 220 27.62 -10.48 -24.09
CA VAL A 220 27.49 -9.08 -23.66
C VAL A 220 27.17 -8.24 -24.89
N THR A 221 26.06 -7.51 -24.88
CA THR A 221 25.65 -6.60 -25.95
C THR A 221 25.55 -5.17 -25.41
N ASP A 222 25.82 -4.17 -26.27
CA ASP A 222 25.54 -2.77 -25.96
C ASP A 222 24.02 -2.47 -26.05
N LEU A 223 23.62 -1.24 -25.68
CA LEU A 223 22.24 -0.78 -25.73
C LEU A 223 21.57 -0.86 -27.12
N LEU A 224 22.35 -1.14 -28.17
CA LEU A 224 21.86 -1.31 -29.54
C LEU A 224 21.87 -2.79 -29.96
N GLY A 225 22.08 -3.72 -29.01
CA GLY A 225 22.10 -5.16 -29.27
C GLY A 225 23.38 -5.64 -29.99
N ARG A 226 24.47 -4.84 -30.04
CA ARG A 226 25.73 -5.22 -30.67
C ARG A 226 26.64 -5.91 -29.67
N GLU A 227 27.29 -7.00 -30.09
CA GLU A 227 28.28 -7.71 -29.28
C GLU A 227 29.47 -6.80 -28.92
N THR A 228 29.74 -6.65 -27.63
CA THR A 228 30.96 -6.01 -27.16
C THR A 228 32.03 -7.08 -26.90
N LYS A 229 33.18 -6.97 -27.57
CA LYS A 229 34.34 -7.82 -27.26
C LYS A 229 34.94 -7.31 -25.95
N GLY A 230 34.83 -8.13 -24.91
CA GLY A 230 35.53 -7.85 -23.65
C GLY A 230 37.02 -7.71 -23.91
N THR A 231 37.60 -6.56 -23.55
CA THR A 231 39.06 -6.41 -23.45
C THR A 231 39.53 -7.26 -22.29
N LYS A 232 40.29 -8.32 -22.56
CA LYS A 232 41.08 -8.99 -21.54
C LYS A 232 42.12 -7.99 -21.04
N ASN A 233 42.00 -7.59 -19.80
CA ASN A 233 43.17 -7.01 -19.10
C ASN A 233 44.07 -8.17 -18.70
N GLU A 234 45.27 -8.15 -19.27
CA GLU A 234 46.41 -8.96 -18.81
C GLU A 234 46.87 -8.48 -17.43
#